data_a30fc6504b1104116bf93d1ab6193743
#
_entry.id   a30fc6504b1104116bf93d1ab6193743
#
_cell.length_a   1.000
_cell.length_b   1.000
_cell.length_c   1.000
_cell.angle_alpha   90.00
_cell.angle_beta   90.00
_cell.angle_gamma   90.00
#
_symmetry.space_group_name_H-M   'P 1'
#
loop_
_entity.id
_entity.type
_entity.pdbx_description
1 polymer ?
#
loop_
_entity_poly.entity_id
_entity_poly.type
_entity_poly.pdbx_seq_one_letter_code
_entity_poly.pdbx_strand_id
1 'polypeptide(L)'
;MQTKDKLLIRALQGETLTRPPFWLMRQAGRYLPEYRATREHAGSFLDLCYNPDLATEVTLQPIRRFGMDAAILFADILLIPDGLGQALDYREGEGPILEPIRNVA
;
A
#
# COMPACT_ATOMS: atom_id res chain seq x y z
N MET A 1 19.39 -8.61 -12.09
CA MET A 1 19.90 -7.76 -10.98
C MET A 1 19.68 -8.47 -9.66
N GLN A 2 20.74 -8.67 -8.91
CA GLN A 2 20.63 -9.29 -7.58
C GLN A 2 20.09 -8.27 -6.58
N THR A 3 19.46 -8.76 -5.51
CA THR A 3 18.88 -7.91 -4.45
C THR A 3 19.90 -6.92 -3.88
N LYS A 4 21.15 -7.34 -3.68
CA LYS A 4 22.24 -6.50 -3.17
C LYS A 4 22.58 -5.30 -4.07
N ASP A 5 22.19 -5.33 -5.35
CA ASP A 5 22.46 -4.25 -6.29
C ASP A 5 21.39 -3.14 -6.26
N LYS A 6 20.31 -3.34 -5.52
CA LYS A 6 19.24 -2.35 -5.38
C LYS A 6 19.70 -1.15 -4.58
N LEU A 7 19.41 0.06 -5.07
CA LEU A 7 19.86 1.31 -4.42
C LEU A 7 19.43 1.40 -2.95
N LEU A 8 18.20 1.00 -2.63
CA LEU A 8 17.71 1.02 -1.25
C LEU A 8 18.57 0.13 -0.34
N ILE A 9 18.89 -1.08 -0.80
CA ILE A 9 19.70 -2.03 -0.01
C ILE A 9 21.10 -1.49 0.19
N ARG A 10 21.72 -0.94 -0.86
CA ARG A 10 23.05 -0.33 -0.80
C ARG A 10 23.10 0.86 0.18
N ALA A 11 22.07 1.71 0.14
CA ALA A 11 21.95 2.82 1.10
C ALA A 11 21.82 2.32 2.54
N LEU A 12 21.01 1.28 2.78
CA LEU A 12 20.85 0.68 4.11
C LEU A 12 22.13 0.01 4.62
N GLN A 13 23.02 -0.40 3.73
CA GLN A 13 24.36 -0.93 4.05
C GLN A 13 25.39 0.18 4.30
N GLY A 14 24.99 1.45 4.23
CA GLY A 14 25.85 2.60 4.50
C GLY A 14 26.68 3.07 3.28
N GLU A 15 26.37 2.59 2.08
CA GLU A 15 27.06 3.01 0.88
C GLU A 15 26.66 4.44 0.48
N THR A 16 27.63 5.26 0.09
CA THR A 16 27.37 6.59 -0.48
C THR A 16 26.99 6.45 -1.95
N LEU A 17 25.80 6.89 -2.31
CA LEU A 17 25.25 6.77 -3.66
C LEU A 17 25.26 8.12 -4.38
N THR A 18 25.25 8.08 -5.72
CA THR A 18 25.18 9.29 -6.57
C THR A 18 23.84 10.02 -6.44
N ARG A 19 22.79 9.31 -6.07
CA ARG A 19 21.49 9.86 -5.70
C ARG A 19 20.87 9.01 -4.59
N PRO A 20 19.99 9.57 -3.74
CA PRO A 20 19.27 8.75 -2.76
C PRO A 20 18.24 7.83 -3.46
N PRO A 21 18.01 6.63 -2.93
CA PRO A 21 16.84 5.86 -3.32
C PRO A 21 15.58 6.61 -2.90
N PHE A 22 14.49 6.46 -3.65
CA PHE A 22 13.26 7.18 -3.32
C PHE A 22 12.02 6.30 -3.38
N TRP A 23 11.09 6.67 -2.56
CA TRP A 23 9.72 6.21 -2.47
C TRP A 23 8.83 7.43 -2.21
N LEU A 24 7.66 7.47 -2.82
CA LEU A 24 6.71 8.56 -2.58
C LEU A 24 5.47 8.03 -1.89
N MET A 25 5.03 8.74 -0.85
CA MET A 25 3.78 8.42 -0.16
C MET A 25 2.62 8.41 -1.17
N ARG A 26 1.81 7.36 -1.12
CA ARG A 26 0.66 7.17 -2.02
C ARG A 26 1.06 7.01 -3.50
N GLN A 27 2.27 6.52 -3.76
CA GLN A 27 2.70 6.23 -5.13
C GLN A 27 1.81 5.21 -5.83
N ALA A 28 1.24 4.24 -5.10
CA ALA A 28 0.11 3.42 -5.57
C ALA A 28 -1.19 4.13 -5.18
N GLY A 29 -2.07 4.40 -6.13
CA GLY A 29 -3.29 5.10 -5.82
C GLY A 29 -4.15 5.48 -7.02
N ARG A 30 -5.26 6.15 -6.74
CA ARG A 30 -6.33 6.46 -7.71
C ARG A 30 -5.91 7.36 -8.89
N TYR A 31 -4.77 8.02 -8.82
CA TYR A 31 -4.26 8.80 -9.95
C TYR A 31 -3.79 7.91 -11.09
N LEU A 32 -3.47 6.63 -10.81
CA LEU A 32 -3.05 5.66 -11.81
C LEU A 32 -4.26 4.99 -12.46
N PRO A 33 -4.39 5.00 -13.80
CA PRO A 33 -5.48 4.30 -14.47
C PRO A 33 -5.46 2.81 -14.20
N GLU A 34 -4.29 2.17 -14.15
CA GLU A 34 -4.13 0.74 -13.82
C GLU A 34 -4.58 0.43 -12.40
N TYR A 35 -4.38 1.34 -11.45
CA TYR A 35 -4.91 1.17 -10.09
C TYR A 35 -6.44 1.18 -10.10
N ARG A 36 -7.05 2.15 -10.79
CA ARG A 36 -8.51 2.24 -10.86
C ARG A 36 -9.13 0.98 -11.44
N ALA A 37 -8.53 0.42 -12.50
CA ALA A 37 -8.98 -0.83 -13.10
C ALA A 37 -8.89 -2.01 -12.14
N THR A 38 -7.78 -2.15 -11.42
CA THR A 38 -7.58 -3.20 -10.42
C THR A 38 -8.55 -3.04 -9.26
N ARG A 39 -8.77 -1.81 -8.80
CA ARG A 39 -9.69 -1.49 -7.72
C ARG A 39 -11.14 -1.86 -8.09
N GLU A 40 -11.56 -1.57 -9.30
CA GLU A 40 -12.88 -1.94 -9.82
C GLU A 40 -13.03 -3.46 -9.88
N HIS A 41 -12.02 -4.16 -10.39
CA HIS A 41 -12.00 -5.62 -10.45
C HIS A 41 -12.09 -6.26 -9.05
N ALA A 42 -11.47 -5.67 -8.04
CA ALA A 42 -11.50 -6.17 -6.68
C ALA A 42 -12.89 -6.10 -6.03
N GLY A 43 -13.73 -5.15 -6.43
CA GLY A 43 -15.06 -4.92 -5.88
C GLY A 43 -15.09 -3.86 -4.79
N SER A 44 -14.39 -4.07 -3.67
CA SER A 44 -14.29 -3.10 -2.58
C SER A 44 -12.84 -2.78 -2.21
N PHE A 45 -12.63 -1.72 -1.43
CA PHE A 45 -11.31 -1.38 -0.93
C PHE A 45 -10.73 -2.47 -0.01
N LEU A 46 -11.56 -3.02 0.88
CA LEU A 46 -11.14 -4.12 1.76
C LEU A 46 -10.82 -5.39 0.96
N ASP A 47 -11.61 -5.71 -0.07
CA ASP A 47 -11.33 -6.84 -0.96
C ASP A 47 -9.97 -6.67 -1.65
N LEU A 48 -9.63 -5.46 -2.07
CA LEU A 48 -8.32 -5.16 -2.64
C LEU A 48 -7.20 -5.39 -1.63
N CYS A 49 -7.35 -4.88 -0.40
CA CYS A 49 -6.35 -5.02 0.65
C CYS A 49 -6.13 -6.47 1.08
N TYR A 50 -7.21 -7.25 1.16
CA TYR A 50 -7.16 -8.64 1.64
C TYR A 50 -6.91 -9.68 0.55
N ASN A 51 -6.83 -9.28 -0.70
CA ASN A 51 -6.44 -10.17 -1.80
C ASN A 51 -4.94 -10.03 -2.05
N PRO A 52 -4.11 -11.06 -1.73
CA PRO A 52 -2.66 -10.96 -1.88
C PRO A 52 -2.20 -10.65 -3.30
N ASP A 53 -2.85 -11.23 -4.30
CA ASP A 53 -2.48 -11.02 -5.72
C ASP A 53 -2.78 -9.59 -6.16
N LEU A 54 -3.95 -9.06 -5.82
CA LEU A 54 -4.34 -7.70 -6.18
C LEU A 54 -3.55 -6.65 -5.38
N ALA A 55 -3.30 -6.88 -4.10
CA ALA A 55 -2.46 -6.00 -3.29
C ALA A 55 -1.03 -5.94 -3.84
N THR A 56 -0.48 -7.07 -4.24
CA THR A 56 0.83 -7.16 -4.90
C THR A 56 0.82 -6.39 -6.22
N GLU A 57 -0.20 -6.59 -7.03
CA GLU A 57 -0.35 -5.91 -8.32
C GLU A 57 -0.31 -4.38 -8.17
N VAL A 58 -1.14 -3.82 -7.28
CA VAL A 58 -1.17 -2.36 -7.10
C VAL A 58 0.12 -1.82 -6.47
N THR A 59 0.78 -2.60 -5.63
CA THR A 59 2.08 -2.24 -5.06
C THR A 59 3.15 -2.06 -6.14
N LEU A 60 3.14 -2.94 -7.15
CA LEU A 60 4.15 -2.95 -8.21
C LEU A 60 3.87 -1.98 -9.36
N GLN A 61 2.64 -1.50 -9.52
CA GLN A 61 2.26 -0.61 -10.62
C GLN A 61 3.12 0.66 -10.72
N PRO A 62 3.34 1.44 -9.64
CA PRO A 62 4.20 2.64 -9.73
C PRO A 62 5.66 2.29 -10.01
N ILE A 63 6.16 1.16 -9.55
CA ILE A 63 7.52 0.70 -9.86
C ILE A 63 7.66 0.45 -11.35
N ARG A 64 6.71 -0.26 -11.97
CA ARG A 64 6.72 -0.51 -13.41
C ARG A 64 6.61 0.76 -14.23
N ARG A 65 5.76 1.70 -13.80
CA ARG A 65 5.50 2.94 -14.54
C ARG A 65 6.63 3.96 -14.40
N PHE A 66 7.17 4.15 -13.18
CA PHE A 66 8.08 5.26 -12.87
C PHE A 66 9.48 4.83 -12.45
N GLY A 67 9.71 3.55 -12.21
CA GLY A 67 11.03 3.08 -11.77
C GLY A 67 11.39 3.50 -10.35
N MET A 68 10.44 3.58 -9.43
CA MET A 68 10.69 3.86 -8.01
C MET A 68 11.63 2.83 -7.41
N ASP A 69 12.48 3.24 -6.47
CA ASP A 69 13.50 2.37 -5.87
C ASP A 69 12.95 1.48 -4.76
N ALA A 70 11.79 1.81 -4.24
CA ALA A 70 11.15 1.07 -3.16
C ALA A 70 9.63 1.12 -3.28
N ALA A 71 8.97 0.18 -2.64
CA ALA A 71 7.53 0.17 -2.45
C ALA A 71 7.20 -0.31 -1.04
N ILE A 72 6.11 0.22 -0.50
CA ILE A 72 5.48 -0.32 0.70
C ILE A 72 4.30 -1.17 0.23
N LEU A 73 4.15 -2.37 0.78
CA LEU A 73 3.02 -3.23 0.45
C LEU A 73 1.71 -2.47 0.63
N PHE A 74 0.87 -2.50 -0.40
CA PHE A 74 -0.41 -1.81 -0.37
C PHE A 74 -1.29 -2.33 0.76
N ALA A 75 -1.71 -1.44 1.63
CA ALA A 75 -2.50 -1.72 2.81
C ALA A 75 -3.18 -0.44 3.31
N ASP A 76 -3.86 -0.53 4.44
CA ASP A 76 -4.43 0.61 5.15
C ASP A 76 -4.14 0.50 6.65
N ILE A 77 -4.00 1.63 7.32
CA ILE A 77 -3.73 1.66 8.77
C ILE A 77 -4.87 1.02 9.59
N LEU A 78 -6.07 0.95 9.04
CA LEU A 78 -7.24 0.39 9.72
C LEU A 78 -7.33 -1.13 9.62
N LEU A 79 -6.45 -1.79 8.86
CA LEU A 79 -6.41 -3.25 8.80
C LEU A 79 -6.00 -3.87 10.12
N ILE A 80 -5.19 -3.19 10.93
CA ILE A 80 -4.83 -3.65 12.27
C ILE A 80 -6.05 -3.65 13.20
N PRO A 81 -6.81 -2.54 13.37
CA PRO A 81 -8.05 -2.57 14.13
C PRO A 81 -9.05 -3.62 13.61
N ASP A 82 -9.21 -3.74 12.31
CA ASP A 82 -10.09 -4.74 11.70
C ASP A 82 -9.65 -6.16 12.05
N GLY A 83 -8.35 -6.45 11.93
CA GLY A 83 -7.77 -7.75 12.32
C GLY A 83 -7.89 -8.06 13.81
N LEU A 84 -7.98 -7.04 14.65
CA LEU A 84 -8.22 -7.17 16.10
C LEU A 84 -9.70 -7.32 16.46
N GLY A 85 -10.59 -7.31 15.48
CA GLY A 85 -12.02 -7.51 15.68
C GLY A 85 -12.83 -6.25 15.91
N GLN A 86 -12.23 -5.04 15.76
CA GLN A 86 -12.99 -3.80 15.81
C GLN A 86 -13.84 -3.68 14.54
N ALA A 87 -15.13 -3.37 14.70
CA ALA A 87 -16.03 -3.21 13.56
C ALA A 87 -15.59 -2.02 12.69
N LEU A 88 -15.32 -2.31 11.42
CA LEU A 88 -14.87 -1.35 10.42
C LEU A 88 -15.76 -1.43 9.19
N ASP A 89 -16.18 -0.26 8.68
CA ASP A 89 -16.89 -0.14 7.42
C ASP A 89 -16.32 1.01 6.60
N TYR A 90 -16.39 0.89 5.28
CA TYR A 90 -16.05 1.97 4.35
C TYR A 90 -17.31 2.39 3.61
N ARG A 91 -17.72 3.64 3.82
CA ARG A 91 -18.90 4.19 3.15
C ARG A 91 -18.48 5.18 2.07
N GLU A 92 -19.10 5.07 0.91
CA GLU A 92 -18.87 5.98 -0.20
C GLU A 92 -19.22 7.41 0.23
N GLY A 93 -18.28 8.34 0.00
CA GLY A 93 -18.41 9.75 0.36
C GLY A 93 -18.14 10.09 1.83
N GLU A 94 -18.14 9.10 2.74
CA GLU A 94 -17.87 9.30 4.17
C GLU A 94 -16.50 8.76 4.58
N GLY A 95 -15.96 7.78 3.82
CA GLY A 95 -14.71 7.11 4.14
C GLY A 95 -14.86 6.02 5.20
N PRO A 96 -13.81 5.74 5.98
CA PRO A 96 -13.82 4.68 6.96
C PRO A 96 -14.65 5.06 8.20
N ILE A 97 -15.40 4.08 8.72
CA ILE A 97 -16.19 4.22 9.95
C ILE A 97 -15.77 3.08 10.88
N LEU A 98 -15.30 3.44 12.06
CA LEU A 98 -14.95 2.51 13.12
C LEU A 98 -15.98 2.58 14.23
N GLU A 99 -16.40 1.44 14.75
CA GLU A 99 -17.21 1.41 15.97
C GLU A 99 -16.34 1.89 17.14
N PRO A 100 -16.77 2.93 17.88
CA PRO A 100 -15.96 3.47 18.96
C PRO A 100 -15.86 2.50 20.14
N ILE A 101 -14.70 2.49 20.79
CA ILE A 101 -14.49 1.77 22.04
C ILE A 101 -15.11 2.61 23.17
N ARG A 102 -16.16 2.06 23.83
CA ARG A 102 -16.93 2.78 24.84
C ARG A 102 -16.61 2.34 26.27
N ASN A 103 -16.05 1.15 26.44
CA ASN A 103 -15.76 0.56 27.74
C ASN A 103 -14.37 -0.04 27.75
N VAL A 104 -13.73 0.06 28.91
CA VAL A 104 -12.49 -0.67 29.20
C VAL A 104 -12.92 -1.98 29.87
N ALA A 105 -12.88 -3.06 29.13
CA ALA A 105 -13.21 -4.38 29.66
C ALA A 105 -11.96 -5.20 29.89
#